data_38428aa3f418732d80529764fac6a549
#
_entry.id   38428aa3f418732d80529764fac6a549
#
_cell.length_a   1.000
_cell.length_b   1.000
_cell.length_c   1.000
_cell.angle_alpha   90.00
_cell.angle_beta   90.00
_cell.angle_gamma   90.00
#
_symmetry.space_group_name_H-M   'P 1'
#
loop_
_entity.id
_entity.type
_entity.pdbx_description
1 polymer ?
#
loop_
_entity_poly.entity_id
_entity_poly.type
_entity_poly.pdbx_seq_one_letter_code
_entity_poly.pdbx_strand_id
1 'polypeptide(L)'
;MVVGDSTVHLEPAGACQTSRLILVSGPARSGKSRWAEHLLHHHPVVTYIATAATRPDDRDWQMRLEAHRKRRPDHWSVAESGAALVNFIDNLAPGQSVLIDALGGFVAHHLELTASDWDQLCERLIASIRSSHCTFVLVIEETGWGVVPPTRIGGLFRDRLGSLAQALDRVADGAWLVLQGRALNLHALGHEVP
;
A
#
# COMPACT_ATOMS: atom_id res chain seq x y z
N MET A 1 31.02 11.77 7.95
CA MET A 1 30.51 10.84 6.91
C MET A 1 29.22 11.45 6.39
N VAL A 2 29.29 12.11 5.22
CA VAL A 2 28.16 12.81 4.62
C VAL A 2 27.26 11.75 3.99
N VAL A 3 26.05 11.58 4.55
CA VAL A 3 24.99 10.76 3.93
C VAL A 3 24.52 11.55 2.71
N GLY A 4 24.86 11.07 1.53
CA GLY A 4 24.40 11.67 0.28
C GLY A 4 22.89 11.76 0.23
N ASP A 5 22.39 12.88 -0.23
CA ASP A 5 20.98 13.15 -0.48
C ASP A 5 20.49 12.24 -1.62
N SER A 6 20.03 11.03 -1.27
CA SER A 6 19.40 10.13 -2.21
C SER A 6 17.93 10.52 -2.36
N THR A 7 17.71 11.64 -3.01
CA THR A 7 16.36 12.02 -3.45
C THR A 7 15.92 10.98 -4.47
N VAL A 8 15.07 10.05 -4.05
CA VAL A 8 14.43 9.08 -4.95
C VAL A 8 13.42 9.83 -5.80
N HIS A 9 13.87 10.36 -6.93
CA HIS A 9 12.99 10.88 -7.97
C HIS A 9 12.43 9.68 -8.73
N LEU A 10 11.12 9.46 -8.62
CA LEU A 10 10.41 8.62 -9.57
C LEU A 10 10.35 9.41 -10.88
N GLU A 11 11.07 8.96 -11.91
CA GLU A 11 11.06 9.59 -13.22
C GLU A 11 9.63 9.68 -13.78
N PRO A 12 9.23 10.82 -14.38
CA PRO A 12 7.92 10.93 -15.02
C PRO A 12 7.84 10.05 -16.26
N ALA A 13 6.67 9.49 -16.47
CA ALA A 13 6.33 8.52 -17.49
C ALA A 13 6.58 8.99 -18.93
N GLY A 14 7.46 8.29 -19.62
CA GLY A 14 7.68 8.47 -21.06
C GLY A 14 8.58 7.39 -21.63
N ALA A 15 8.02 6.22 -21.93
CA ALA A 15 8.42 5.12 -22.81
C ALA A 15 7.75 3.84 -22.28
N CYS A 16 7.53 2.83 -23.09
CA CYS A 16 6.87 1.54 -22.77
C CYS A 16 7.08 1.13 -21.29
N GLN A 17 6.11 1.49 -20.41
CA GLN A 17 6.31 1.41 -18.97
C GLN A 17 6.01 -0.01 -18.49
N THR A 18 7.03 -0.64 -17.96
CA THR A 18 6.84 -1.77 -17.05
C THR A 18 6.13 -1.28 -15.79
N SER A 19 5.20 -2.05 -15.26
CA SER A 19 4.57 -1.76 -13.96
C SER A 19 5.64 -1.55 -12.90
N ARG A 20 5.49 -0.51 -12.08
CA ARG A 20 6.38 -0.23 -10.96
C ARG A 20 5.63 -0.38 -9.65
N LEU A 21 6.21 -1.12 -8.72
CA LEU A 21 5.62 -1.37 -7.41
C LEU A 21 6.54 -0.91 -6.29
N ILE A 22 6.03 -0.05 -5.42
CA ILE A 22 6.72 0.41 -4.22
C ILE A 22 5.85 0.11 -3.00
N LEU A 23 6.46 -0.49 -1.98
CA LEU A 23 5.81 -0.76 -0.70
C LEU A 23 6.20 0.29 0.34
N VAL A 24 5.24 0.67 1.17
CA VAL A 24 5.46 1.58 2.30
C VAL A 24 4.80 0.98 3.53
N SER A 25 5.60 0.37 4.40
CA SER A 25 5.13 -0.27 5.62
C SER A 25 5.41 0.57 6.88
N GLY A 26 4.77 0.24 7.97
CA GLY A 26 5.05 0.84 9.26
C GLY A 26 3.89 0.77 10.24
N PRO A 27 4.15 0.97 11.55
CA PRO A 27 3.13 0.93 12.59
C PRO A 27 2.15 2.11 12.50
N ALA A 28 1.11 2.06 13.32
CA ALA A 28 0.14 3.15 13.41
C ALA A 28 0.83 4.49 13.72
N ARG A 29 0.39 5.56 13.05
CA ARG A 29 0.90 6.94 13.21
C ARG A 29 2.39 7.15 12.91
N SER A 30 3.06 6.21 12.23
CA SER A 30 4.48 6.32 11.84
C SER A 30 4.77 7.43 10.81
N GLY A 31 3.77 7.80 10.00
CA GLY A 31 3.93 8.72 8.86
C GLY A 31 3.92 8.03 7.49
N LYS A 32 3.68 6.70 7.45
CA LYS A 32 3.71 5.91 6.21
C LYS A 32 2.83 6.48 5.08
N SER A 33 1.58 6.88 5.37
CA SER A 33 0.71 7.49 4.35
C SER A 33 1.30 8.80 3.81
N ARG A 34 1.91 9.64 4.67
CA ARG A 34 2.58 10.88 4.23
C ARG A 34 3.78 10.60 3.34
N TRP A 35 4.55 9.55 3.66
CA TRP A 35 5.67 9.14 2.82
C TRP A 35 5.20 8.61 1.47
N ALA A 36 4.15 7.79 1.45
CA ALA A 36 3.54 7.29 0.24
C ALA A 36 2.97 8.41 -0.64
N GLU A 37 2.26 9.38 -0.04
CA GLU A 37 1.79 10.60 -0.71
C GLU A 37 2.98 11.41 -1.29
N HIS A 38 4.08 11.54 -0.54
CA HIS A 38 5.30 12.24 -0.98
C HIS A 38 5.94 11.58 -2.21
N LEU A 39 6.01 10.26 -2.27
CA LEU A 39 6.57 9.53 -3.41
C LEU A 39 5.83 9.82 -4.72
N LEU A 40 4.54 10.16 -4.65
CA LEU A 40 3.70 10.44 -5.83
C LEU A 40 3.39 11.94 -6.01
N HIS A 41 3.94 12.82 -5.17
CA HIS A 41 3.56 14.24 -5.15
C HIS A 41 3.73 14.95 -6.49
N HIS A 42 4.75 14.58 -7.27
CA HIS A 42 5.04 15.19 -8.58
C HIS A 42 4.39 14.46 -9.77
N HIS A 43 3.62 13.39 -9.51
CA HIS A 43 2.94 12.69 -10.58
C HIS A 43 1.68 13.47 -11.02
N PRO A 44 1.48 13.67 -12.33
CA PRO A 44 0.40 14.54 -12.83
C PRO A 44 -0.99 13.91 -12.68
N VAL A 45 -1.07 12.60 -12.69
CA VAL A 45 -2.32 11.84 -12.54
C VAL A 45 -2.13 10.76 -11.48
N VAL A 46 -2.83 10.90 -10.36
CA VAL A 46 -2.78 9.94 -9.26
C VAL A 46 -4.20 9.54 -8.87
N THR A 47 -4.42 8.24 -8.79
CA THR A 47 -5.64 7.66 -8.22
C THR A 47 -5.33 7.14 -6.82
N TYR A 48 -5.95 7.76 -5.82
CA TYR A 48 -5.91 7.27 -4.44
C TYR A 48 -7.03 6.27 -4.22
N ILE A 49 -6.70 5.05 -3.83
CA ILE A 49 -7.65 3.97 -3.57
C ILE A 49 -7.71 3.71 -2.06
N ALA A 50 -8.88 3.97 -1.46
CA ALA A 50 -9.20 3.57 -0.10
C ALA A 50 -9.78 2.15 -0.10
N THR A 51 -9.25 1.27 0.73
CA THR A 51 -9.68 -0.13 0.82
C THR A 51 -10.54 -0.40 2.05
N ALA A 52 -10.46 0.45 3.08
CA ALA A 52 -11.17 0.24 4.34
C ALA A 52 -12.69 0.45 4.16
N ALA A 53 -13.47 -0.33 4.92
CA ALA A 53 -14.91 -0.09 5.03
C ALA A 53 -15.20 1.28 5.64
N THR A 54 -16.23 1.94 5.16
CA THR A 54 -16.72 3.20 5.74
C THR A 54 -17.24 2.98 7.15
N ARG A 55 -16.90 3.91 8.05
CA ARG A 55 -17.36 3.91 9.45
C ARG A 55 -18.02 5.26 9.77
N PRO A 56 -19.28 5.48 9.34
CA PRO A 56 -19.92 6.79 9.46
C PRO A 56 -20.09 7.25 10.91
N ASP A 57 -20.24 6.33 11.84
CA ASP A 57 -20.47 6.62 13.26
C ASP A 57 -19.18 6.74 14.10
N ASP A 58 -18.00 6.48 13.49
CA ASP A 58 -16.70 6.59 14.17
C ASP A 58 -16.09 7.98 13.93
N ARG A 59 -16.24 8.89 14.89
CA ARG A 59 -15.73 10.27 14.82
C ARG A 59 -14.21 10.33 14.65
N ASP A 60 -13.47 9.47 15.32
CA ASP A 60 -12.00 9.44 15.22
C ASP A 60 -11.56 8.97 13.83
N TRP A 61 -12.30 8.05 13.25
CA TRP A 61 -12.13 7.62 11.89
C TRP A 61 -12.42 8.76 10.89
N GLN A 62 -13.53 9.48 11.06
CA GLN A 62 -13.88 10.61 10.20
C GLN A 62 -12.82 11.73 10.28
N MET A 63 -12.35 12.08 11.47
CA MET A 63 -11.27 13.06 11.62
C MET A 63 -9.97 12.64 10.91
N ARG A 64 -9.65 11.35 10.92
CA ARG A 64 -8.48 10.82 10.19
C ARG A 64 -8.68 10.92 8.68
N LEU A 65 -9.83 10.53 8.17
CA LEU A 65 -10.17 10.67 6.74
C LEU A 65 -10.06 12.12 6.28
N GLU A 66 -10.60 13.05 7.06
CA GLU A 66 -10.53 14.48 6.76
C GLU A 66 -9.09 15.00 6.76
N ALA A 67 -8.26 14.57 7.73
CA ALA A 67 -6.85 14.92 7.76
C ALA A 67 -6.07 14.36 6.54
N HIS A 68 -6.40 13.14 6.08
CA HIS A 68 -5.85 12.57 4.86
C HIS A 68 -6.31 13.33 3.62
N ARG A 69 -7.60 13.71 3.57
CA ARG A 69 -8.16 14.47 2.46
C ARG A 69 -7.50 15.85 2.30
N LYS A 70 -7.27 16.57 3.41
CA LYS A 70 -6.66 17.91 3.40
C LYS A 70 -5.20 17.94 2.94
N ARG A 71 -4.49 16.82 3.05
CA ARG A 71 -3.08 16.75 2.63
C ARG A 71 -2.91 16.42 1.16
N ARG A 72 -3.89 15.73 0.57
CA ARG A 72 -3.81 15.31 -0.83
C ARG A 72 -3.99 16.50 -1.76
N PRO A 73 -3.22 16.57 -2.85
CA PRO A 73 -3.44 17.55 -3.89
C PRO A 73 -4.86 17.43 -4.49
N ASP A 74 -5.49 18.55 -4.82
CA ASP A 74 -6.86 18.59 -5.35
C ASP A 74 -7.03 17.86 -6.69
N HIS A 75 -5.94 17.68 -7.44
CA HIS A 75 -5.94 16.97 -8.72
C HIS A 75 -5.90 15.45 -8.60
N TRP A 76 -5.76 14.89 -7.39
CA TRP A 76 -5.82 13.45 -7.18
C TRP A 76 -7.26 12.97 -7.20
N SER A 77 -7.54 11.93 -8.00
CA SER A 77 -8.80 11.22 -7.93
C SER A 77 -8.86 10.29 -6.72
N VAL A 78 -10.04 10.10 -6.16
CA VAL A 78 -10.26 9.22 -5.00
C VAL A 78 -11.28 8.17 -5.37
N ALA A 79 -10.96 6.92 -5.08
CA ALA A 79 -11.86 5.79 -5.26
C ALA A 79 -11.88 4.93 -3.98
N GLU A 80 -13.01 4.29 -3.74
CA GLU A 80 -13.19 3.31 -2.68
C GLU A 80 -13.36 1.94 -3.34
N SER A 81 -12.41 1.03 -3.12
CA SER A 81 -12.45 -0.30 -3.75
C SER A 81 -13.07 -1.37 -2.84
N GLY A 82 -12.93 -1.21 -1.53
CA GLY A 82 -13.35 -2.25 -0.58
C GLY A 82 -12.78 -3.63 -0.95
N ALA A 83 -13.65 -4.62 -1.06
CA ALA A 83 -13.28 -5.98 -1.48
C ALA A 83 -12.89 -6.09 -2.96
N ALA A 84 -13.29 -5.14 -3.81
CA ALA A 84 -13.14 -5.22 -5.27
C ALA A 84 -11.79 -4.68 -5.79
N LEU A 85 -10.75 -4.59 -4.94
CA LEU A 85 -9.47 -3.98 -5.30
C LEU A 85 -8.86 -4.57 -6.57
N VAL A 86 -8.85 -5.89 -6.72
CA VAL A 86 -8.28 -6.57 -7.90
C VAL A 86 -9.02 -6.14 -9.17
N ASN A 87 -10.35 -6.19 -9.15
CA ASN A 87 -11.16 -5.76 -10.30
C ASN A 87 -10.98 -4.27 -10.61
N PHE A 88 -10.74 -3.44 -9.60
CA PHE A 88 -10.44 -2.03 -9.80
C PHE A 88 -9.11 -1.85 -10.54
N ILE A 89 -8.07 -2.59 -10.12
CA ILE A 89 -6.75 -2.56 -10.77
C ILE A 89 -6.83 -3.03 -12.21
N ASP A 90 -7.58 -4.10 -12.49
CA ASP A 90 -7.76 -4.65 -13.85
C ASP A 90 -8.41 -3.65 -14.84
N ASN A 91 -9.11 -2.63 -14.33
CA ASN A 91 -9.79 -1.59 -15.13
C ASN A 91 -9.03 -0.25 -15.16
N LEU A 92 -7.81 -0.17 -14.60
CA LEU A 92 -7.01 1.05 -14.67
C LEU A 92 -6.49 1.32 -16.08
N ALA A 93 -6.48 2.58 -16.47
CA ALA A 93 -5.80 2.98 -17.71
C ALA A 93 -4.28 2.89 -17.52
N PRO A 94 -3.54 2.40 -18.53
CA PRO A 94 -2.07 2.36 -18.47
C PRO A 94 -1.43 3.72 -18.22
N GLY A 95 -0.29 3.75 -17.52
CA GLY A 95 0.47 4.95 -17.24
C GLY A 95 -0.02 5.78 -16.06
N GLN A 96 -1.05 5.34 -15.37
CA GLN A 96 -1.51 5.99 -14.13
C GLN A 96 -0.57 5.70 -12.95
N SER A 97 -0.58 6.62 -11.99
CA SER A 97 0.02 6.39 -10.67
C SER A 97 -1.08 6.13 -9.67
N VAL A 98 -0.90 5.10 -8.85
CA VAL A 98 -1.92 4.58 -7.95
C VAL A 98 -1.35 4.51 -6.54
N LEU A 99 -2.04 5.12 -5.59
CA LEU A 99 -1.76 4.98 -4.16
C LEU A 99 -2.86 4.15 -3.52
N ILE A 100 -2.52 2.99 -2.98
CA ILE A 100 -3.45 2.14 -2.22
C ILE A 100 -3.16 2.33 -0.73
N ASP A 101 -4.11 2.91 0.04
CA ASP A 101 -3.96 3.19 1.47
C ASP A 101 -5.20 2.68 2.24
N ALA A 102 -5.14 1.51 2.88
CA ALA A 102 -4.02 0.62 3.01
C ALA A 102 -4.46 -0.85 2.79
N LEU A 103 -3.51 -1.74 2.56
CA LEU A 103 -3.82 -3.16 2.28
C LEU A 103 -4.56 -3.88 3.41
N GLY A 104 -4.45 -3.43 4.65
CA GLY A 104 -5.21 -4.02 5.76
C GLY A 104 -6.72 -3.99 5.55
N GLY A 105 -7.26 -2.96 4.90
CA GLY A 105 -8.67 -2.93 4.51
C GLY A 105 -9.05 -4.05 3.54
N PHE A 106 -8.23 -4.27 2.51
CA PHE A 106 -8.40 -5.39 1.58
C PHE A 106 -8.35 -6.74 2.28
N VAL A 107 -7.37 -6.98 3.16
CA VAL A 107 -7.28 -8.22 3.95
C VAL A 107 -8.53 -8.42 4.83
N ALA A 108 -8.99 -7.35 5.49
CA ALA A 108 -10.16 -7.41 6.38
C ALA A 108 -11.45 -7.82 5.65
N HIS A 109 -11.62 -7.41 4.40
CA HIS A 109 -12.76 -7.80 3.57
C HIS A 109 -12.78 -9.29 3.17
N HIS A 110 -11.65 -10.00 3.30
CA HIS A 110 -11.49 -11.36 2.79
C HIS A 110 -11.16 -12.37 3.88
N LEU A 111 -11.39 -12.06 5.16
CA LEU A 111 -11.06 -12.96 6.29
C LEU A 111 -11.88 -14.26 6.29
N GLU A 112 -13.06 -14.28 5.67
CA GLU A 112 -13.92 -15.46 5.55
C GLU A 112 -13.47 -16.45 4.46
N LEU A 113 -12.53 -16.07 3.59
CA LEU A 113 -12.02 -16.98 2.55
C LEU A 113 -11.26 -18.14 3.16
N THR A 114 -11.30 -19.30 2.50
CA THR A 114 -10.41 -20.41 2.81
C THR A 114 -8.95 -20.04 2.56
N ALA A 115 -8.00 -20.80 3.06
CA ALA A 115 -6.58 -20.55 2.79
C ALA A 115 -6.27 -20.58 1.29
N SER A 116 -6.79 -21.59 0.57
CA SER A 116 -6.60 -21.74 -0.88
C SER A 116 -7.19 -20.58 -1.68
N ASP A 117 -8.41 -20.13 -1.33
CA ASP A 117 -9.05 -19.00 -2.04
C ASP A 117 -8.31 -17.68 -1.77
N TRP A 118 -7.80 -17.53 -0.54
CA TRP A 118 -6.98 -16.39 -0.17
C TRP A 118 -5.66 -16.35 -0.96
N ASP A 119 -4.96 -17.47 -1.07
CA ASP A 119 -3.71 -17.58 -1.83
C ASP A 119 -3.94 -17.24 -3.31
N GLN A 120 -4.99 -17.80 -3.92
CA GLN A 120 -5.38 -17.47 -5.30
C GLN A 120 -5.70 -15.97 -5.47
N LEU A 121 -6.37 -15.36 -4.50
CA LEU A 121 -6.67 -13.93 -4.54
C LEU A 121 -5.40 -13.07 -4.47
N CYS A 122 -4.43 -13.45 -3.64
CA CYS A 122 -3.13 -12.79 -3.55
C CYS A 122 -2.34 -12.89 -4.87
N GLU A 123 -2.31 -14.09 -5.47
CA GLU A 123 -1.69 -14.32 -6.78
C GLU A 123 -2.33 -13.44 -7.87
N ARG A 124 -3.66 -13.36 -7.90
CA ARG A 124 -4.38 -12.49 -8.82
C ARG A 124 -4.07 -11.02 -8.59
N LEU A 125 -4.02 -10.55 -7.34
CA LEU A 125 -3.64 -9.16 -7.02
C LEU A 125 -2.26 -8.83 -7.58
N ILE A 126 -1.27 -9.69 -7.34
CA ILE A 126 0.10 -9.51 -7.82
C ILE A 126 0.13 -9.51 -9.36
N ALA A 127 -0.58 -10.45 -10.00
CA ALA A 127 -0.64 -10.52 -11.45
C ALA A 127 -1.28 -9.25 -12.07
N SER A 128 -2.39 -8.77 -11.51
CA SER A 128 -3.06 -7.53 -11.95
C SER A 128 -2.15 -6.31 -11.81
N ILE A 129 -1.43 -6.17 -10.70
CA ILE A 129 -0.44 -5.09 -10.50
C ILE A 129 0.63 -5.15 -11.60
N ARG A 130 1.21 -6.32 -11.85
CA ARG A 130 2.30 -6.49 -12.81
C ARG A 130 1.88 -6.25 -14.27
N SER A 131 0.64 -6.57 -14.62
CA SER A 131 0.12 -6.43 -15.99
C SER A 131 -0.50 -5.07 -16.31
N SER A 132 -0.76 -4.23 -15.31
CA SER A 132 -1.51 -2.98 -15.48
C SER A 132 -0.75 -1.86 -16.19
N HIS A 133 0.58 -1.93 -16.30
CA HIS A 133 1.43 -0.84 -16.80
C HIS A 133 1.27 0.49 -16.02
N CYS A 134 0.97 0.39 -14.73
CA CYS A 134 0.82 1.52 -13.81
C CYS A 134 1.97 1.57 -12.80
N THR A 135 2.16 2.72 -12.16
CA THR A 135 3.04 2.85 -10.99
C THR A 135 2.20 2.73 -9.74
N PHE A 136 2.55 1.81 -8.86
CA PHE A 136 1.86 1.58 -7.59
C PHE A 136 2.71 1.98 -6.39
N VAL A 137 2.09 2.65 -5.43
CA VAL A 137 2.58 2.78 -4.07
C VAL A 137 1.54 2.16 -3.14
N LEU A 138 1.91 1.08 -2.44
CA LEU A 138 1.03 0.37 -1.52
C LEU A 138 1.44 0.65 -0.08
N VAL A 139 0.48 1.14 0.70
CA VAL A 139 0.65 1.32 2.14
C VAL A 139 0.22 0.04 2.86
N ILE A 140 1.10 -0.45 3.74
CA ILE A 140 0.88 -1.66 4.53
C ILE A 140 0.99 -1.31 6.01
N GLU A 141 0.00 -1.68 6.80
CA GLU A 141 0.05 -1.54 8.25
C GLU A 141 0.96 -2.62 8.84
N GLU A 142 1.91 -2.23 9.65
CA GLU A 142 2.66 -3.17 10.46
C GLU A 142 1.87 -3.53 11.73
N THR A 143 1.42 -4.75 11.82
CA THR A 143 0.58 -5.26 12.90
C THR A 143 1.25 -6.36 13.74
N GLY A 144 2.45 -6.79 13.33
CA GLY A 144 3.20 -7.86 13.98
C GLY A 144 3.97 -7.45 15.23
N TRP A 145 4.21 -6.16 15.43
CA TRP A 145 5.06 -5.65 16.53
C TRP A 145 4.34 -5.47 17.86
N GLY A 146 3.03 -5.66 17.88
CA GLY A 146 2.23 -5.47 19.08
C GLY A 146 1.95 -6.78 19.83
N VAL A 147 1.03 -6.69 20.78
CA VAL A 147 0.52 -7.86 21.50
C VAL A 147 -0.19 -8.80 20.53
N VAL A 148 -0.01 -10.10 20.70
CA VAL A 148 -0.74 -11.11 19.90
C VAL A 148 -2.25 -10.87 20.07
N PRO A 149 -3.01 -10.76 18.96
CA PRO A 149 -4.45 -10.56 19.04
C PRO A 149 -5.13 -11.68 19.85
N PRO A 150 -6.04 -11.34 20.78
CA PRO A 150 -6.69 -12.35 21.63
C PRO A 150 -7.74 -13.17 20.87
N THR A 151 -8.05 -12.81 19.63
CA THR A 151 -9.05 -13.50 18.82
C THR A 151 -8.41 -14.23 17.65
N ARG A 152 -8.99 -15.37 17.28
CA ARG A 152 -8.56 -16.13 16.10
C ARG A 152 -8.57 -15.28 14.82
N ILE A 153 -9.60 -14.48 14.63
CA ILE A 153 -9.73 -13.62 13.44
C ILE A 153 -8.67 -12.52 13.40
N GLY A 154 -8.30 -11.96 14.54
CA GLY A 154 -7.20 -10.99 14.63
C GLY A 154 -5.84 -11.62 14.31
N GLY A 155 -5.61 -12.86 14.78
CA GLY A 155 -4.43 -13.65 14.41
C GLY A 155 -4.37 -13.88 12.90
N LEU A 156 -5.49 -14.36 12.31
CA LEU A 156 -5.60 -14.60 10.87
C LEU A 156 -5.34 -13.32 10.04
N PHE A 157 -5.91 -12.20 10.47
CA PHE A 157 -5.67 -10.90 9.82
C PHE A 157 -4.19 -10.55 9.79
N ARG A 158 -3.53 -10.62 10.96
CA ARG A 158 -2.10 -10.32 11.09
C ARG A 158 -1.25 -11.22 10.19
N ASP A 159 -1.51 -12.53 10.22
CA ASP A 159 -0.73 -13.51 9.49
C ASP A 159 -0.93 -13.35 7.97
N ARG A 160 -2.18 -13.12 7.50
CA ARG A 160 -2.47 -12.84 6.09
C ARG A 160 -1.83 -11.54 5.60
N LEU A 161 -1.88 -10.48 6.39
CA LEU A 161 -1.29 -9.21 6.02
C LEU A 161 0.24 -9.32 5.91
N GLY A 162 0.88 -10.02 6.86
CA GLY A 162 2.32 -10.26 6.84
C GLY A 162 2.76 -11.11 5.66
N SER A 163 2.04 -12.21 5.36
CA SER A 163 2.34 -13.06 4.20
C SER A 163 2.15 -12.33 2.88
N LEU A 164 1.08 -11.53 2.75
CA LEU A 164 0.84 -10.71 1.56
C LEU A 164 1.93 -9.64 1.39
N ALA A 165 2.39 -9.00 2.47
CA ALA A 165 3.49 -8.05 2.43
C ALA A 165 4.77 -8.68 1.88
N GLN A 166 5.14 -9.87 2.35
CA GLN A 166 6.31 -10.61 1.84
C GLN A 166 6.15 -11.01 0.37
N ALA A 167 4.95 -11.47 -0.04
CA ALA A 167 4.70 -11.86 -1.43
C ALA A 167 4.81 -10.66 -2.40
N LEU A 168 4.33 -9.49 -1.98
CA LEU A 168 4.46 -8.25 -2.74
C LEU A 168 5.89 -7.74 -2.78
N ASP A 169 6.66 -7.86 -1.68
CA ASP A 169 8.04 -7.41 -1.60
C ASP A 169 8.96 -8.13 -2.60
N ARG A 170 8.74 -9.44 -2.81
CA ARG A 170 9.49 -10.24 -3.81
C ARG A 170 9.36 -9.73 -5.25
N VAL A 171 8.33 -8.96 -5.54
CA VAL A 171 8.05 -8.41 -6.87
C VAL A 171 8.10 -6.87 -6.90
N ALA A 172 8.42 -6.24 -5.79
CA ALA A 172 8.49 -4.80 -5.65
C ALA A 172 9.85 -4.26 -6.15
N ASP A 173 9.81 -3.08 -6.75
CA ASP A 173 11.01 -2.32 -7.16
C ASP A 173 11.64 -1.58 -5.97
N GLY A 174 10.92 -1.44 -4.88
CA GLY A 174 11.41 -0.82 -3.66
C GLY A 174 10.45 -0.99 -2.48
N ALA A 175 11.02 -1.02 -1.28
CA ALA A 175 10.27 -1.13 -0.05
C ALA A 175 10.80 -0.16 1.01
N TRP A 176 9.88 0.47 1.72
CA TRP A 176 10.16 1.46 2.75
C TRP A 176 9.51 1.08 4.07
N LEU A 177 10.30 1.10 5.14
CA LEU A 177 9.80 1.05 6.51
C LEU A 177 9.77 2.47 7.08
N VAL A 178 8.57 2.94 7.44
CA VAL A 178 8.40 4.27 8.05
C VAL A 178 8.20 4.13 9.55
N LEU A 179 9.15 4.69 10.30
CA LEU A 179 9.17 4.61 11.75
C LEU A 179 9.50 5.98 12.34
N GLN A 180 8.67 6.47 13.28
CA GLN A 180 8.89 7.75 13.97
C GLN A 180 9.14 8.94 13.02
N GLY A 181 8.43 8.96 11.88
CA GLY A 181 8.56 10.03 10.89
C GLY A 181 9.80 9.94 9.99
N ARG A 182 10.55 8.83 10.04
CA ARG A 182 11.70 8.54 9.17
C ARG A 182 11.38 7.36 8.26
N ALA A 183 11.76 7.45 7.00
CA ALA A 183 11.63 6.38 6.02
C ALA A 183 12.99 5.71 5.80
N LEU A 184 13.03 4.39 5.95
CA LEU A 184 14.20 3.54 5.75
C LEU A 184 13.98 2.71 4.49
N ASN A 185 14.89 2.77 3.53
CA ASN A 185 14.82 1.92 2.34
C ASN A 185 15.27 0.51 2.71
N LEU A 186 14.34 -0.44 2.70
CA LEU A 186 14.59 -1.82 3.11
C LEU A 186 15.47 -2.55 2.10
N HIS A 187 15.27 -2.36 0.79
CA HIS A 187 16.08 -3.00 -0.24
C HIS A 187 17.53 -2.51 -0.26
N ALA A 188 17.78 -1.26 0.17
CA ALA A 188 19.13 -0.72 0.25
C ALA A 188 19.87 -1.09 1.55
N LEU A 189 19.13 -1.36 2.63
CA LEU A 189 19.69 -1.56 3.96
C LEU A 189 19.58 -3.01 4.46
N GLY A 190 18.64 -3.77 3.91
CA GLY A 190 18.35 -5.15 4.31
C GLY A 190 18.97 -6.18 3.36
N HIS A 191 18.88 -7.43 3.79
CA HIS A 191 19.17 -8.60 2.96
C HIS A 191 17.90 -9.41 2.82
N GLU A 192 17.70 -9.99 1.64
CA GLU A 192 16.59 -10.90 1.40
C GLU A 192 16.66 -12.10 2.35
N VAL A 193 15.52 -12.47 2.91
CA VAL A 193 15.41 -13.64 3.77
C VAL A 193 15.19 -14.86 2.89
N PRO A 194 15.98 -15.93 3.04
CA PRO A 194 15.92 -17.15 2.22
C PRO A 194 14.59 -17.92 2.38
#